data_9aa079d321345a528f47b4cfde9dcb39
#
_entry.id   9aa079d321345a528f47b4cfde9dcb39
#
_cell.length_a   1.000
_cell.length_b   1.000
_cell.length_c   1.000
_cell.angle_alpha   90.00
_cell.angle_beta   90.00
_cell.angle_gamma   90.00
#
_symmetry.space_group_name_H-M   'P 1'
#
loop_
_entity.id
_entity.type
_entity.pdbx_description
1 polymer ?
#
loop_
_entity_poly.entity_id
_entity_poly.type
_entity_poly.pdbx_seq_one_letter_code
_entity_poly.pdbx_strand_id
1 'polypeptide(L)'
;SNGCICCTLREDLLVEIRRLAAEGRFDYLLIESTGISEPLPVAETFTFRDEDGASLDDIARLDTMVTVVDAFNFLRDYSSRDRLAERGEALGDEDARTVVDLLIEQVEFCDVIVLNKTDLVEAAELARLEAMLHSLNPRAEIVKSEFGRVPMASVLDTGRFDFEAAAQAPGWLKELRGCLLYTS
;
A
#
# COMPACT_ATOMS: atom_id res chain seq x y z
N SER A 1 -17.22 22.22 2.19
CA SER A 1 -16.60 21.50 3.32
C SER A 1 -15.26 20.94 2.82
N ASN A 2 -14.16 21.54 3.25
CA ASN A 2 -12.83 21.07 2.91
C ASN A 2 -12.45 19.94 3.86
N GLY A 3 -12.99 18.74 3.61
CA GLY A 3 -12.44 17.53 4.19
C GLY A 3 -11.11 17.22 3.49
N CYS A 4 -10.11 16.82 4.26
CA CYS A 4 -8.86 16.27 3.72
C CYS A 4 -9.22 15.18 2.70
N ILE A 5 -8.54 15.14 1.53
CA ILE A 5 -8.75 14.13 0.48
C ILE A 5 -8.75 12.70 1.06
N CYS A 6 -7.91 12.45 2.07
CA CYS A 6 -7.84 11.18 2.78
C CYS A 6 -9.16 10.80 3.46
N CYS A 7 -9.87 11.74 4.09
CA CYS A 7 -11.15 11.47 4.76
C CYS A 7 -12.26 11.15 3.75
N THR A 8 -12.33 11.89 2.65
CA THR A 8 -13.36 11.68 1.61
C THR A 8 -13.16 10.31 0.92
N LEU A 9 -11.91 9.97 0.58
CA LEU A 9 -11.60 8.67 -0.01
C LEU A 9 -11.94 7.51 0.92
N ARG A 10 -11.71 7.68 2.23
CA ARG A 10 -12.05 6.69 3.25
C ARG A 10 -13.55 6.46 3.33
N GLU A 11 -14.34 7.52 3.38
CA GLU A 11 -15.81 7.43 3.44
C GLU A 11 -16.39 6.78 2.19
N ASP A 12 -15.93 7.17 1.00
CA ASP A 12 -16.37 6.60 -0.27
C ASP A 12 -16.03 5.11 -0.35
N LEU A 13 -14.83 4.71 0.10
CA LEU A 13 -14.41 3.31 0.13
C LEU A 13 -15.26 2.48 1.10
N LEU A 14 -15.58 3.03 2.28
CA LEU A 14 -16.47 2.40 3.27
C LEU A 14 -17.85 2.12 2.68
N VAL A 15 -18.45 3.11 2.03
CA VAL A 15 -19.78 3.01 1.42
C VAL A 15 -19.78 1.94 0.32
N GLU A 16 -18.77 1.96 -0.54
CA GLU A 16 -18.71 1.04 -1.69
C GLU A 16 -18.46 -0.41 -1.24
N ILE A 17 -17.58 -0.64 -0.28
CA ILE A 17 -17.34 -1.99 0.25
C ILE A 17 -18.59 -2.55 0.93
N ARG A 18 -19.28 -1.75 1.75
CA ARG A 18 -20.56 -2.15 2.36
C ARG A 18 -21.61 -2.50 1.30
N ARG A 19 -21.70 -1.70 0.23
CA ARG A 19 -22.63 -1.97 -0.89
C ARG A 19 -22.30 -3.30 -1.58
N LEU A 20 -21.03 -3.54 -1.92
CA LEU A 20 -20.59 -4.78 -2.58
C LEU A 20 -20.81 -6.01 -1.69
N ALA A 21 -20.49 -5.88 -0.40
CA ALA A 21 -20.71 -6.97 0.55
C ALA A 21 -22.20 -7.32 0.70
N ALA A 22 -23.09 -6.32 0.70
CA ALA A 22 -24.54 -6.52 0.80
C ALA A 22 -25.14 -7.26 -0.42
N GLU A 23 -24.46 -7.21 -1.59
CA GLU A 23 -24.90 -7.96 -2.76
C GLU A 23 -24.73 -9.48 -2.60
N GLY A 24 -23.84 -9.94 -1.71
CA GLY A 24 -23.62 -11.37 -1.42
C GLY A 24 -23.15 -12.22 -2.60
N ARG A 25 -22.56 -11.59 -3.62
CA ARG A 25 -22.13 -12.23 -4.88
C ARG A 25 -20.62 -12.42 -4.99
N PHE A 26 -19.85 -11.82 -4.09
CA PHE A 26 -18.41 -11.76 -4.19
C PHE A 26 -17.78 -12.44 -2.97
N ASP A 27 -16.86 -13.35 -3.22
CA ASP A 27 -16.07 -14.03 -2.19
C ASP A 27 -14.77 -13.27 -1.87
N TYR A 28 -14.32 -12.42 -2.81
CA TYR A 28 -13.09 -11.66 -2.71
C TYR A 28 -13.22 -10.29 -3.39
N LEU A 29 -12.61 -9.27 -2.80
CA LEU A 29 -12.52 -7.92 -3.33
C LEU A 29 -11.06 -7.55 -3.54
N LEU A 30 -10.71 -7.14 -4.76
CA LEU A 30 -9.41 -6.58 -5.08
C LEU A 30 -9.54 -5.06 -5.21
N ILE A 31 -8.72 -4.33 -4.46
CA ILE A 31 -8.64 -2.87 -4.51
C ILE A 31 -7.31 -2.51 -5.14
N GLU A 32 -7.35 -1.83 -6.28
CA GLU A 32 -6.16 -1.33 -6.96
C GLU A 32 -6.07 0.19 -6.78
N SER A 33 -4.94 0.63 -6.26
CA SER A 33 -4.56 2.04 -6.25
C SER A 33 -3.72 2.34 -7.49
N THR A 34 -3.97 3.48 -8.14
CA THR A 34 -3.22 3.90 -9.32
C THR A 34 -1.98 4.71 -8.92
N GLY A 35 -0.87 4.46 -9.63
CA GLY A 35 0.37 5.21 -9.46
C GLY A 35 1.08 4.92 -8.13
N ILE A 36 1.68 5.95 -7.57
CA ILE A 36 2.31 5.91 -6.25
C ILE A 36 1.24 6.32 -5.23
N SER A 37 0.87 5.42 -4.33
CA SER A 37 -0.21 5.62 -3.37
C SER A 37 0.22 5.28 -1.95
N GLU A 38 -0.50 5.82 -0.98
CA GLU A 38 -0.30 5.52 0.43
C GLU A 38 -1.10 4.26 0.81
N PRO A 39 -0.43 3.17 1.20
CA PRO A 39 -1.13 1.94 1.57
C PRO A 39 -1.83 2.04 2.93
N LEU A 40 -1.28 2.85 3.82
CA LEU A 40 -1.71 2.96 5.21
C LEU A 40 -3.16 3.45 5.38
N PRO A 41 -3.61 4.55 4.75
CA PRO A 41 -4.99 5.01 4.85
C PRO A 41 -6.02 3.96 4.40
N VAL A 42 -5.65 3.12 3.43
CA VAL A 42 -6.50 2.01 2.98
C VAL A 42 -6.60 0.95 4.07
N ALA A 43 -5.47 0.51 4.64
CA ALA A 43 -5.45 -0.48 5.72
C ALA A 43 -6.20 0.01 6.97
N GLU A 44 -6.00 1.28 7.36
CA GLU A 44 -6.72 1.89 8.49
C GLU A 44 -8.24 1.90 8.31
N THR A 45 -8.72 2.06 7.06
CA THR A 45 -10.16 2.06 6.77
C THR A 45 -10.81 0.74 7.17
N PHE A 46 -10.10 -0.37 7.07
CA PHE A 46 -10.62 -1.68 7.49
C PHE A 46 -10.65 -1.86 9.01
N THR A 47 -9.76 -1.20 9.74
CA THR A 47 -9.60 -1.37 11.19
C THR A 47 -10.34 -0.31 11.99
N PHE A 48 -10.73 0.80 11.36
CA PHE A 48 -11.48 1.87 12.00
C PHE A 48 -12.87 1.37 12.45
N ARG A 49 -13.27 1.72 13.68
CA ARG A 49 -14.62 1.49 14.17
C ARG A 49 -15.37 2.81 14.20
N ASP A 50 -16.58 2.79 13.67
CA ASP A 50 -17.48 3.95 13.73
C ASP A 50 -18.06 4.16 15.14
N GLU A 51 -18.89 5.20 15.29
CA GLU A 51 -19.51 5.55 16.57
C GLU A 51 -20.40 4.44 17.14
N ASP A 52 -20.93 3.56 16.28
CA ASP A 52 -21.73 2.39 16.66
C ASP A 52 -20.86 1.16 16.95
N GLY A 53 -19.53 1.29 16.83
CA GLY A 53 -18.56 0.22 17.04
C GLY A 53 -18.42 -0.76 15.87
N ALA A 54 -19.08 -0.51 14.72
CA ALA A 54 -18.98 -1.33 13.53
C ALA A 54 -17.70 -1.02 12.74
N SER A 55 -17.12 -2.04 12.15
CA SER A 55 -15.89 -1.97 11.35
C SER A 55 -16.10 -2.62 9.98
N LEU A 56 -15.27 -2.24 8.99
CA LEU A 56 -15.23 -3.00 7.74
C LEU A 56 -14.73 -4.42 7.95
N ASP A 57 -13.85 -4.65 8.91
CA ASP A 57 -13.34 -5.98 9.24
C ASP A 57 -14.45 -6.97 9.66
N ASP A 58 -15.58 -6.45 10.15
CA ASP A 58 -16.76 -7.27 10.48
C ASP A 58 -17.46 -7.85 9.22
N ILE A 59 -17.21 -7.27 8.04
CA ILE A 59 -17.85 -7.65 6.76
C ILE A 59 -16.86 -8.05 5.66
N ALA A 60 -15.64 -7.52 5.69
CA ALA A 60 -14.59 -7.81 4.71
C ALA A 60 -13.21 -7.69 5.37
N ARG A 61 -12.60 -8.82 5.63
CA ARG A 61 -11.26 -8.86 6.25
C ARG A 61 -10.18 -8.50 5.24
N LEU A 62 -9.25 -7.63 5.63
CA LEU A 62 -8.05 -7.37 4.84
C LEU A 62 -7.15 -8.62 4.85
N ASP A 63 -6.86 -9.16 3.67
CA ASP A 63 -6.16 -10.43 3.51
C ASP A 63 -4.67 -10.24 3.21
N THR A 64 -4.35 -9.38 2.26
CA THR A 64 -2.99 -9.23 1.75
C THR A 64 -2.78 -7.82 1.20
N MET A 65 -1.70 -7.18 1.60
CA MET A 65 -1.20 -5.95 1.00
C MET A 65 -0.14 -6.31 -0.04
N VAL A 66 -0.40 -5.97 -1.31
CA VAL A 66 0.52 -6.29 -2.42
C VAL A 66 1.08 -5.01 -3.02
N THR A 67 2.40 -4.94 -3.12
CA THR A 67 3.08 -3.86 -3.85
C THR A 67 3.73 -4.43 -5.12
N VAL A 68 3.48 -3.76 -6.25
CA VAL A 68 4.13 -4.11 -7.52
C VAL A 68 5.33 -3.19 -7.74
N VAL A 69 6.50 -3.79 -7.83
CA VAL A 69 7.78 -3.09 -8.08
C VAL A 69 8.23 -3.35 -9.51
N ASP A 70 8.44 -2.29 -10.28
CA ASP A 70 9.05 -2.33 -11.60
C ASP A 70 10.57 -2.50 -11.45
N ALA A 71 11.07 -3.71 -11.64
CA ALA A 71 12.50 -4.01 -11.47
C ALA A 71 13.42 -3.16 -12.36
N PHE A 72 12.96 -2.80 -13.55
CA PHE A 72 13.73 -2.01 -14.50
C PHE A 72 13.86 -0.53 -14.12
N ASN A 73 12.81 0.04 -13.52
CA ASN A 73 12.77 1.47 -13.21
C ASN A 73 13.02 1.79 -11.73
N PHE A 74 12.82 0.85 -10.80
CA PHE A 74 12.81 1.13 -9.37
C PHE A 74 14.08 1.83 -8.87
N LEU A 75 15.27 1.35 -9.23
CA LEU A 75 16.52 1.94 -8.77
C LEU A 75 16.73 3.36 -9.30
N ARG A 76 16.24 3.66 -10.50
CA ARG A 76 16.26 4.99 -11.08
C ARG A 76 15.30 5.92 -10.32
N ASP A 77 14.08 5.45 -10.09
CA ASP A 77 13.06 6.23 -9.37
C ASP A 77 13.45 6.43 -7.89
N TYR A 78 14.01 5.39 -7.25
CA TYR A 78 14.57 5.48 -5.90
C TYR A 78 15.72 6.47 -5.78
N SER A 79 16.53 6.62 -6.83
CA SER A 79 17.63 7.61 -6.87
C SER A 79 17.18 9.01 -7.29
N SER A 80 15.93 9.16 -7.67
CA SER A 80 15.36 10.45 -8.07
C SER A 80 15.24 11.40 -6.88
N ARG A 81 15.48 12.68 -7.14
CA ARG A 81 15.21 13.78 -6.19
C ARG A 81 13.93 14.53 -6.53
N ASP A 82 13.16 13.98 -7.46
CA ASP A 82 11.91 14.60 -7.90
C ASP A 82 10.91 14.64 -6.74
N ARG A 83 10.25 15.77 -6.58
CA ARG A 83 9.15 15.91 -5.65
C ARG A 83 7.86 15.45 -6.30
N LEU A 84 6.91 14.97 -5.52
CA LEU A 84 5.59 14.55 -6.00
C LEU A 84 4.88 15.68 -6.75
N ALA A 85 5.00 16.92 -6.28
CA ALA A 85 4.45 18.09 -6.93
C ALA A 85 4.98 18.29 -8.36
N GLU A 86 6.25 17.97 -8.61
CA GLU A 86 6.88 18.11 -9.93
C GLU A 86 6.38 17.06 -10.92
N ARG A 87 5.93 15.91 -10.42
CA ARG A 87 5.33 14.83 -11.22
C ARG A 87 3.81 14.90 -11.32
N GLY A 88 3.17 15.85 -10.63
CA GLY A 88 1.71 15.96 -10.57
C GLY A 88 1.04 14.86 -9.73
N GLU A 89 1.78 14.21 -8.84
CA GLU A 89 1.34 13.10 -7.99
C GLU A 89 1.11 13.53 -6.53
N ALA A 90 1.30 14.83 -6.22
CA ALA A 90 1.07 15.37 -4.89
C ALA A 90 -0.42 15.37 -4.52
N LEU A 91 -0.72 15.04 -3.27
CA LEU A 91 -2.08 15.05 -2.72
C LEU A 91 -2.59 16.46 -2.38
N GLY A 92 -1.70 17.46 -2.44
CA GLY A 92 -2.00 18.87 -2.20
C GLY A 92 -0.77 19.76 -2.35
N ASP A 93 -0.97 21.08 -2.34
CA ASP A 93 0.10 22.07 -2.56
C ASP A 93 1.17 22.07 -1.47
N GLU A 94 0.90 21.50 -0.31
CA GLU A 94 1.82 21.42 0.85
C GLU A 94 2.53 20.06 0.97
N ASP A 95 2.31 19.12 0.03
CA ASP A 95 2.95 17.80 0.07
C ASP A 95 4.43 17.90 -0.27
N ALA A 96 5.27 17.90 0.76
CA ALA A 96 6.72 18.02 0.64
C ALA A 96 7.42 16.66 0.42
N ARG A 97 6.67 15.54 0.40
CA ARG A 97 7.22 14.20 0.21
C ARG A 97 7.81 14.05 -1.19
N THR A 98 8.75 13.17 -1.30
CA THR A 98 9.34 12.77 -2.58
C THR A 98 8.71 11.49 -3.09
N VAL A 99 8.87 11.20 -4.38
CA VAL A 99 8.52 9.89 -4.97
C VAL A 99 9.18 8.75 -4.19
N VAL A 100 10.41 8.99 -3.72
CA VAL A 100 11.18 8.01 -2.94
C VAL A 100 10.51 7.68 -1.62
N ASP A 101 9.98 8.68 -0.91
CA ASP A 101 9.31 8.46 0.37
C ASP A 101 8.11 7.53 0.21
N LEU A 102 7.27 7.75 -0.82
CA LEU A 102 6.13 6.89 -1.10
C LEU A 102 6.52 5.50 -1.60
N LEU A 103 7.57 5.38 -2.41
CA LEU A 103 8.08 4.07 -2.84
C LEU A 103 8.56 3.24 -1.65
N ILE A 104 9.24 3.88 -0.70
CA ILE A 104 9.67 3.24 0.55
C ILE A 104 8.45 2.78 1.36
N GLU A 105 7.48 3.67 1.58
CA GLU A 105 6.26 3.35 2.32
C GLU A 105 5.50 2.17 1.71
N GLN A 106 5.32 2.15 0.39
CA GLN A 106 4.67 1.04 -0.30
C GLN A 106 5.38 -0.30 -0.08
N VAL A 107 6.72 -0.30 -0.04
CA VAL A 107 7.52 -1.50 0.22
C VAL A 107 7.46 -1.90 1.69
N GLU A 108 7.55 -0.95 2.62
CA GLU A 108 7.56 -1.22 4.06
C GLU A 108 6.24 -1.79 4.57
N PHE A 109 5.10 -1.41 3.96
CA PHE A 109 3.76 -1.79 4.43
C PHE A 109 3.15 -3.00 3.73
N CYS A 110 3.78 -3.56 2.69
CA CYS A 110 3.22 -4.69 1.99
C CYS A 110 3.57 -6.04 2.65
N ASP A 111 2.73 -7.03 2.40
CA ASP A 111 2.97 -8.42 2.76
C ASP A 111 3.64 -9.19 1.63
N VAL A 112 3.38 -8.76 0.38
CA VAL A 112 3.93 -9.37 -0.82
C VAL A 112 4.45 -8.30 -1.76
N ILE A 113 5.66 -8.45 -2.25
CA ILE A 113 6.27 -7.65 -3.30
C ILE A 113 6.26 -8.47 -4.59
N VAL A 114 5.47 -8.04 -5.57
CA VAL A 114 5.56 -8.56 -6.93
C VAL A 114 6.65 -7.80 -7.66
N LEU A 115 7.83 -8.40 -7.74
CA LEU A 115 8.97 -7.84 -8.46
C LEU A 115 8.83 -8.15 -9.95
N ASN A 116 8.23 -7.23 -10.69
CA ASN A 116 7.86 -7.41 -12.09
C ASN A 116 8.91 -6.89 -13.06
N LYS A 117 8.85 -7.31 -14.32
CA LYS A 117 9.81 -6.99 -15.40
C LYS A 117 11.22 -7.52 -15.13
N THR A 118 11.32 -8.66 -14.47
CA THR A 118 12.63 -9.28 -14.18
C THR A 118 13.38 -9.71 -15.43
N ASP A 119 12.67 -9.89 -16.55
CA ASP A 119 13.21 -10.16 -17.88
C ASP A 119 14.02 -8.99 -18.49
N LEU A 120 13.84 -7.77 -17.97
CA LEU A 120 14.49 -6.56 -18.45
C LEU A 120 15.73 -6.16 -17.63
N VAL A 121 16.10 -6.95 -16.63
CA VAL A 121 17.15 -6.60 -15.66
C VAL A 121 18.22 -7.68 -15.61
N GLU A 122 19.48 -7.28 -15.62
CA GLU A 122 20.60 -8.19 -15.46
C GLU A 122 20.60 -8.89 -14.09
N ALA A 123 21.02 -10.15 -14.04
CA ALA A 123 20.96 -10.97 -12.83
C ALA A 123 21.67 -10.34 -11.61
N ALA A 124 22.77 -9.65 -11.81
CA ALA A 124 23.50 -8.98 -10.72
C ALA A 124 22.74 -7.77 -10.17
N GLU A 125 22.07 -7.01 -11.04
CA GLU A 125 21.25 -5.86 -10.66
C GLU A 125 19.97 -6.33 -9.97
N LEU A 126 19.33 -7.38 -10.47
CA LEU A 126 18.16 -7.99 -9.87
C LEU A 126 18.46 -8.47 -8.45
N ALA A 127 19.61 -9.15 -8.23
CA ALA A 127 20.03 -9.59 -6.91
C ALA A 127 20.25 -8.42 -5.93
N ARG A 128 20.82 -7.30 -6.41
CA ARG A 128 20.97 -6.08 -5.60
C ARG A 128 19.60 -5.51 -5.20
N LEU A 129 18.68 -5.46 -6.15
CA LEU A 129 17.33 -4.94 -5.90
C LEU A 129 16.57 -5.83 -4.92
N GLU A 130 16.63 -7.15 -5.06
CA GLU A 130 16.06 -8.09 -4.10
C GLU A 130 16.63 -7.88 -2.68
N ALA A 131 17.95 -7.74 -2.56
CA ALA A 131 18.59 -7.49 -1.26
C ALA A 131 18.15 -6.15 -0.65
N MET A 132 17.99 -5.11 -1.45
CA MET A 132 17.50 -3.81 -1.02
C MET A 132 16.05 -3.88 -0.54
N LEU A 133 15.17 -4.49 -1.31
CA LEU A 133 13.75 -4.68 -0.96
C LEU A 133 13.61 -5.50 0.33
N HIS A 134 14.39 -6.57 0.45
CA HIS A 134 14.42 -7.37 1.68
C HIS A 134 14.96 -6.61 2.90
N SER A 135 15.88 -5.67 2.68
CA SER A 135 16.38 -4.79 3.76
C SER A 135 15.33 -3.77 4.20
N LEU A 136 14.51 -3.27 3.28
CA LEU A 136 13.40 -2.36 3.58
C LEU A 136 12.24 -3.09 4.28
N ASN A 137 11.90 -4.27 3.80
CA ASN A 137 10.84 -5.09 4.39
C ASN A 137 11.25 -6.57 4.45
N PRO A 138 11.90 -7.01 5.55
CA PRO A 138 12.33 -8.40 5.72
C PRO A 138 11.15 -9.39 5.86
N ARG A 139 9.93 -8.92 6.09
CA ARG A 139 8.74 -9.76 6.29
C ARG A 139 8.01 -10.05 4.98
N ALA A 140 8.15 -9.17 3.98
CA ALA A 140 7.45 -9.33 2.72
C ALA A 140 8.00 -10.52 1.92
N GLU A 141 7.10 -11.31 1.34
CA GLU A 141 7.47 -12.29 0.33
C GLU A 141 7.74 -11.60 -1.00
N ILE A 142 8.91 -11.87 -1.61
CA ILE A 142 9.25 -11.35 -2.93
C ILE A 142 8.91 -12.41 -3.98
N VAL A 143 7.95 -12.10 -4.84
CA VAL A 143 7.53 -12.96 -5.96
C VAL A 143 8.04 -12.33 -7.27
N LYS A 144 8.98 -12.99 -7.93
CA LYS A 144 9.49 -12.54 -9.24
C LYS A 144 8.47 -12.79 -10.33
N SER A 145 8.33 -11.83 -11.24
CA SER A 145 7.33 -11.85 -12.28
C SER A 145 7.84 -11.23 -13.58
N GLU A 146 7.32 -11.77 -14.66
CA GLU A 146 7.42 -11.22 -16.00
C GLU A 146 6.01 -11.00 -16.54
N PHE A 147 5.75 -9.83 -17.12
CA PHE A 147 4.42 -9.48 -17.66
C PHE A 147 3.29 -9.60 -16.64
N GLY A 148 3.55 -9.39 -15.35
CA GLY A 148 2.57 -9.49 -14.28
C GLY A 148 2.08 -10.92 -13.98
N ARG A 149 2.77 -11.95 -14.46
CA ARG A 149 2.38 -13.35 -14.25
C ARG A 149 2.85 -13.83 -12.89
N VAL A 150 1.91 -13.98 -11.97
CA VAL A 150 2.15 -14.52 -10.63
C VAL A 150 1.18 -15.66 -10.33
N PRO A 151 1.57 -16.65 -9.50
CA PRO A 151 0.61 -17.61 -8.97
C PRO A 151 -0.45 -16.87 -8.13
N MET A 152 -1.73 -17.11 -8.39
CA MET A 152 -2.81 -16.44 -7.64
C MET A 152 -2.71 -16.70 -6.14
N ALA A 153 -2.33 -17.88 -5.73
CA ALA A 153 -2.13 -18.24 -4.32
C ALA A 153 -1.01 -17.44 -3.61
N SER A 154 -0.16 -16.75 -4.35
CA SER A 154 0.85 -15.86 -3.76
C SER A 154 0.32 -14.47 -3.42
N VAL A 155 -0.86 -14.09 -3.95
CA VAL A 155 -1.41 -12.74 -3.82
C VAL A 155 -2.86 -12.70 -3.36
N LEU A 156 -3.58 -13.83 -3.43
CA LEU A 156 -4.98 -13.94 -3.00
C LEU A 156 -5.13 -15.04 -1.95
N ASP A 157 -5.97 -14.80 -0.95
CA ASP A 157 -6.30 -15.73 0.14
C ASP A 157 -5.04 -16.22 0.88
N THR A 158 -4.10 -15.29 1.09
CA THR A 158 -2.82 -15.61 1.73
C THR A 158 -2.90 -15.55 3.25
N GLY A 159 -3.84 -14.79 3.81
CA GLY A 159 -3.99 -14.55 5.25
C GLY A 159 -2.76 -13.88 5.88
N ARG A 160 -1.96 -13.14 5.10
CA ARG A 160 -0.67 -12.58 5.56
C ARG A 160 -0.82 -11.28 6.29
N PHE A 161 -1.87 -10.51 6.02
CA PHE A 161 -2.05 -9.23 6.67
C PHE A 161 -2.24 -9.41 8.17
N ASP A 162 -1.37 -8.76 8.93
CA ASP A 162 -1.39 -8.73 10.38
C ASP A 162 -1.37 -7.27 10.84
N PHE A 163 -2.49 -6.81 11.36
CA PHE A 163 -2.66 -5.44 11.81
C PHE A 163 -1.70 -5.07 12.96
N GLU A 164 -1.51 -5.96 13.93
CA GLU A 164 -0.63 -5.67 15.08
C GLU A 164 0.82 -5.51 14.62
N ALA A 165 1.24 -6.35 13.70
CA ALA A 165 2.56 -6.26 13.10
C ALA A 165 2.72 -5.04 12.19
N ALA A 166 1.68 -4.68 11.42
CA ALA A 166 1.67 -3.46 10.62
C ALA A 166 1.73 -2.21 11.51
N ALA A 167 0.97 -2.17 12.60
CA ALA A 167 0.94 -1.06 13.56
C ALA A 167 2.30 -0.81 14.26
N GLN A 168 3.20 -1.79 14.26
CA GLN A 168 4.56 -1.64 14.82
C GLN A 168 5.58 -1.17 13.77
N ALA A 169 5.19 -1.08 12.49
CA ALA A 169 6.08 -0.60 11.45
C ALA A 169 6.46 0.88 11.68
N PRO A 170 7.71 1.28 11.42
CA PRO A 170 8.18 2.65 11.69
C PRO A 170 7.36 3.75 11.02
N GLY A 171 6.87 3.51 9.80
CA GLY A 171 6.00 4.43 9.07
C GLY A 171 4.64 4.62 9.75
N TRP A 172 4.02 3.55 10.23
CA TRP A 172 2.76 3.59 10.98
C TRP A 172 2.83 4.48 12.21
N LEU A 173 3.91 4.38 12.98
CA LEU A 173 4.10 5.19 14.20
C LEU A 173 4.26 6.69 13.90
N LYS A 174 4.74 7.07 12.71
CA LYS A 174 4.82 8.47 12.29
C LYS A 174 3.44 9.04 11.98
N GLU A 175 2.61 8.29 11.24
CA GLU A 175 1.26 8.68 10.86
C GLU A 175 0.34 8.83 12.08
N LEU A 176 0.33 7.88 13.00
CA LEU A 176 -0.43 7.97 14.24
C LEU A 176 -0.06 9.21 15.07
N ARG A 177 1.22 9.60 15.09
CA ARG A 177 1.66 10.81 15.79
C ARG A 177 1.30 12.09 15.05
N GLY A 178 1.26 12.07 13.71
CA GLY A 178 0.83 13.19 12.88
C GLY A 178 -0.66 13.48 13.04
N CYS A 179 -1.50 12.45 13.04
CA CYS A 179 -2.95 12.58 13.17
C CYS A 179 -3.39 13.08 14.56
N LEU A 180 -2.66 12.72 15.62
CA LEU A 180 -2.94 13.17 16.99
C LEU A 180 -2.60 14.64 17.23
N LEU A 181 -1.82 15.29 16.38
CA LEU A 181 -1.47 16.72 16.50
C LEU A 181 -2.56 17.65 15.94
N TYR A 182 -3.52 17.15 15.19
CA TYR A 182 -4.61 17.93 14.60
C TYR A 182 -5.95 17.85 15.37
N THR A 183 -6.00 17.15 16.51
CA THR A 183 -7.21 17.00 17.36
C THR A 183 -7.12 17.76 18.68
N SER A 184 -6.40 18.89 18.72
CA SER A 184 -6.36 19.79 19.90
C SER A 184 -6.75 21.20 19.54
#